data_e940ff56aa48516ffaca1f9d0c8a7f81
#
_entry.id   e940ff56aa48516ffaca1f9d0c8a7f81
#
_cell.length_a   1.000
_cell.length_b   1.000
_cell.length_c   1.000
_cell.angle_alpha   90.00
_cell.angle_beta   90.00
_cell.angle_gamma   90.00
#
_symmetry.space_group_name_H-M   'P 1'
#
loop_
_entity.id
_entity.type
_entity.pdbx_description
1 polymer ?
#
loop_
_entity_poly.entity_id
_entity_poly.type
_entity_poly.pdbx_seq_one_letter_code
_entity_poly.pdbx_strand_id
1 'polypeptide(L)'
;MSNLLHTFHQLQAGLNQVILGQERLIERLLIVLLADGHILVEGAPGLAKTRAIKALGEKIDGEFQRIQFTPDLLPADVTGTEIYRPQEGSFHFQAGPVFHNLVLADEINRAPAKVQSALLEAMGERQVTVGGKTYPLPDLFLVMATQNPIEQEGTYPLPEAQLDRFLLHVFIDYPSSENELRIMRLVRKEALNEIQSSTGKKTKNSNVSAEKSEAQSISAAYIYEARNEVLKTYMSPEIERYLVEIIAATRTPEKYSDDLARLITWGASPRGSLALDRCARARAWLYERDFVTPEDLQDLTGDVLRHRIIESYEAESDGITTDDVITKILAHVAVP
;
A
#
# COMPACT_ATOMS: atom_id res chain seq x y z
N MET A 1 -8.70 5.20 25.62
CA MET A 1 -8.18 4.53 24.40
C MET A 1 -9.05 3.32 24.15
N SER A 2 -9.53 3.13 22.91
CA SER A 2 -10.21 1.88 22.57
C SER A 2 -9.19 0.74 22.59
N ASN A 3 -9.63 -0.46 22.97
CA ASN A 3 -8.77 -1.66 22.93
C ASN A 3 -8.21 -1.91 21.52
N LEU A 4 -8.95 -1.47 20.50
CA LEU A 4 -8.59 -1.56 19.08
C LEU A 4 -7.34 -0.72 18.76
N LEU A 5 -7.31 0.53 19.18
CA LEU A 5 -6.18 1.43 18.92
C LEU A 5 -4.89 0.92 19.56
N HIS A 6 -4.97 0.43 20.81
CA HIS A 6 -3.84 -0.21 21.48
C HIS A 6 -3.31 -1.41 20.70
N THR A 7 -4.19 -2.25 20.14
CA THR A 7 -3.82 -3.40 19.31
C THR A 7 -3.08 -2.96 18.03
N PHE A 8 -3.52 -1.88 17.37
CA PHE A 8 -2.85 -1.35 16.19
C PHE A 8 -1.49 -0.74 16.51
N HIS A 9 -1.32 -0.09 17.66
CA HIS A 9 -0.01 0.38 18.13
C HIS A 9 0.95 -0.78 18.42
N GLN A 10 0.46 -1.87 19.01
CA GLN A 10 1.27 -3.07 19.20
C GLN A 10 1.66 -3.70 17.85
N LEU A 11 0.72 -3.73 16.88
CA LEU A 11 1.01 -4.17 15.52
C LEU A 11 2.11 -3.32 14.89
N GLN A 12 1.98 -2.00 14.92
CA GLN A 12 2.95 -1.04 14.39
C GLN A 12 4.33 -1.23 15.03
N ALA A 13 4.38 -1.29 16.36
CA ALA A 13 5.62 -1.51 17.10
C ALA A 13 6.28 -2.85 16.72
N GLY A 14 5.48 -3.92 16.60
CA GLY A 14 5.98 -5.23 16.18
C GLY A 14 6.49 -5.25 14.73
N LEU A 15 5.88 -4.50 13.81
CA LEU A 15 6.35 -4.35 12.45
C LEU A 15 7.66 -3.54 12.40
N ASN A 16 7.75 -2.44 13.16
CA ASN A 16 8.96 -1.60 13.26
C ASN A 16 10.18 -2.35 13.82
N GLN A 17 9.97 -3.42 14.62
CA GLN A 17 11.06 -4.28 15.08
C GLN A 17 11.63 -5.19 13.99
N VAL A 18 10.80 -5.57 13.02
CA VAL A 18 11.17 -6.48 11.93
C VAL A 18 11.63 -5.71 10.68
N ILE A 19 11.05 -4.53 10.45
CA ILE A 19 11.30 -3.67 9.29
C ILE A 19 11.98 -2.40 9.77
N LEU A 20 13.30 -2.44 9.86
CA LEU A 20 14.09 -1.31 10.35
C LEU A 20 14.28 -0.24 9.28
N GLY A 21 14.11 1.03 9.67
CA GLY A 21 14.36 2.18 8.80
C GLY A 21 13.29 2.45 7.73
N GLN A 22 12.12 1.84 7.88
CA GLN A 22 10.98 2.03 6.96
C GLN A 22 9.68 2.32 7.73
N GLU A 23 9.79 3.14 8.77
CA GLU A 23 8.68 3.48 9.67
C GLU A 23 7.52 4.12 8.88
N ARG A 24 7.84 4.96 7.87
CA ARG A 24 6.84 5.58 6.98
C ARG A 24 6.08 4.53 6.16
N LEU A 25 6.76 3.53 5.60
CA LEU A 25 6.10 2.45 4.85
C LEU A 25 5.13 1.69 5.74
N ILE A 26 5.52 1.38 6.98
CA ILE A 26 4.66 0.68 7.93
C ILE A 26 3.43 1.51 8.28
N GLU A 27 3.61 2.81 8.55
CA GLU A 27 2.49 3.73 8.79
C GLU A 27 1.52 3.75 7.60
N ARG A 28 2.03 3.89 6.37
CA ARG A 28 1.22 3.91 5.14
C ARG A 28 0.49 2.58 4.90
N LEU A 29 1.13 1.45 5.21
CA LEU A 29 0.46 0.13 5.15
C LEU A 29 -0.71 0.03 6.11
N LEU A 30 -0.56 0.52 7.35
CA LEU A 30 -1.64 0.54 8.34
C LEU A 30 -2.76 1.51 7.94
N ILE A 31 -2.42 2.69 7.40
CA ILE A 31 -3.41 3.64 6.87
C ILE A 31 -4.21 2.99 5.74
N VAL A 32 -3.55 2.33 4.77
CA VAL A 32 -4.23 1.67 3.65
C VAL A 32 -5.11 0.51 4.12
N LEU A 33 -4.66 -0.26 5.11
CA LEU A 33 -5.44 -1.33 5.72
C LEU A 33 -6.73 -0.78 6.36
N LEU A 34 -6.62 0.33 7.10
CA LEU A 34 -7.73 1.00 7.78
C LEU A 34 -8.66 1.76 6.81
N ALA A 35 -8.10 2.36 5.77
CA ALA A 35 -8.83 3.12 4.76
C ALA A 35 -9.47 2.23 3.67
N ASP A 36 -9.30 0.90 3.77
CA ASP A 36 -9.85 -0.09 2.81
C ASP A 36 -9.41 0.16 1.37
N GLY A 37 -8.10 0.20 1.15
CA GLY A 37 -7.52 0.48 -0.17
C GLY A 37 -6.36 -0.43 -0.54
N HIS A 38 -5.65 -0.04 -1.59
CA HIS A 38 -4.47 -0.71 -2.12
C HIS A 38 -3.30 0.27 -2.19
N ILE A 39 -2.06 -0.23 -2.16
CA ILE A 39 -0.86 0.59 -2.12
C ILE A 39 0.10 0.20 -3.25
N LEU A 40 0.66 1.22 -3.90
CA LEU A 40 1.81 1.08 -4.78
C LEU A 40 3.05 1.55 -4.03
N VAL A 41 4.10 0.74 -4.04
CA VAL A 41 5.37 1.06 -3.39
C VAL A 41 6.49 1.05 -4.41
N GLU A 42 7.09 2.19 -4.60
CA GLU A 42 8.20 2.37 -5.51
C GLU A 42 9.50 2.57 -4.73
N GLY A 43 10.58 1.93 -5.21
CA GLY A 43 11.89 2.05 -4.58
C GLY A 43 12.86 1.01 -5.10
N ALA A 44 14.14 1.19 -4.82
CA ALA A 44 15.20 0.29 -5.24
C ALA A 44 14.98 -1.16 -4.73
N PRO A 45 15.55 -2.17 -5.37
CA PRO A 45 15.52 -3.54 -4.87
C PRO A 45 16.20 -3.66 -3.51
N GLY A 46 15.78 -4.63 -2.69
CA GLY A 46 16.40 -4.88 -1.38
C GLY A 46 15.90 -4.00 -0.21
N LEU A 47 14.96 -3.08 -0.43
CA LEU A 47 14.42 -2.17 0.58
C LEU A 47 13.32 -2.78 1.47
N ALA A 48 13.34 -4.09 1.70
CA ALA A 48 12.41 -4.82 2.57
C ALA A 48 10.91 -4.73 2.18
N LYS A 49 10.56 -4.32 0.94
CA LYS A 49 9.17 -4.24 0.45
C LYS A 49 8.40 -5.54 0.69
N THR A 50 8.94 -6.65 0.20
CA THR A 50 8.36 -7.99 0.37
C THR A 50 8.25 -8.39 1.85
N ARG A 51 9.26 -8.03 2.66
CA ARG A 51 9.29 -8.34 4.10
C ARG A 51 8.19 -7.58 4.86
N ALA A 52 7.88 -6.35 4.47
CA ALA A 52 6.87 -5.53 5.14
C ALA A 52 5.47 -6.13 5.04
N ILE A 53 5.00 -6.45 3.82
CA ILE A 53 3.67 -7.03 3.63
C ILE A 53 3.58 -8.46 4.18
N LYS A 54 4.66 -9.24 4.08
CA LYS A 54 4.72 -10.58 4.66
C LYS A 54 4.60 -10.53 6.19
N ALA A 55 5.35 -9.63 6.84
CA ALA A 55 5.29 -9.44 8.29
C ALA A 55 3.91 -8.95 8.74
N LEU A 56 3.23 -8.11 7.93
CA LEU A 56 1.84 -7.73 8.17
C LEU A 56 0.92 -8.96 8.09
N GLY A 57 1.07 -9.80 7.06
CA GLY A 57 0.29 -11.02 6.89
C GLY A 57 0.43 -12.02 8.03
N GLU A 58 1.63 -12.14 8.61
CA GLU A 58 1.90 -13.02 9.77
C GLU A 58 1.21 -12.52 11.06
N LYS A 59 0.82 -11.24 11.11
CA LYS A 59 0.19 -10.60 12.28
C LYS A 59 -1.32 -10.39 12.12
N ILE A 60 -1.86 -10.63 10.94
CA ILE A 60 -3.28 -10.57 10.64
C ILE A 60 -3.77 -11.99 10.40
N ASP A 61 -4.94 -12.32 10.92
CA ASP A 61 -5.63 -13.57 10.62
C ASP A 61 -6.21 -13.53 9.19
N GLY A 62 -5.35 -13.81 8.22
CA GLY A 62 -5.66 -13.76 6.81
C GLY A 62 -4.59 -14.45 5.96
N GLU A 63 -4.98 -14.88 4.79
CA GLU A 63 -4.10 -15.56 3.85
C GLU A 63 -3.25 -14.54 3.08
N PHE A 64 -1.93 -14.78 3.04
CA PHE A 64 -0.98 -13.99 2.28
C PHE A 64 -0.50 -14.74 1.05
N GLN A 65 -0.45 -14.05 -0.10
CA GLN A 65 0.08 -14.59 -1.34
C GLN A 65 1.01 -13.59 -2.03
N ARG A 66 2.16 -14.06 -2.49
CA ARG A 66 3.07 -13.30 -3.37
C ARG A 66 2.87 -13.75 -4.81
N ILE A 67 2.76 -12.79 -5.71
CA ILE A 67 2.76 -12.97 -7.16
C ILE A 67 3.99 -12.22 -7.69
N GLN A 68 4.95 -12.94 -8.24
CA GLN A 68 6.07 -12.33 -8.95
C GLN A 68 5.63 -12.05 -10.38
N PHE A 69 5.60 -10.80 -10.78
CA PHE A 69 5.20 -10.41 -12.13
C PHE A 69 6.38 -10.58 -13.09
N THR A 70 6.15 -11.28 -14.21
CA THR A 70 7.13 -11.61 -15.23
C THR A 70 6.53 -11.41 -16.62
N PRO A 71 7.35 -11.24 -17.69
CA PRO A 71 6.82 -11.02 -19.04
C PRO A 71 6.00 -12.17 -19.62
N ASP A 72 6.17 -13.38 -19.13
CA ASP A 72 5.47 -14.60 -19.56
C ASP A 72 4.18 -14.89 -18.79
N LEU A 73 3.85 -14.09 -17.76
CA LEU A 73 2.65 -14.27 -16.96
C LEU A 73 1.38 -14.07 -17.81
N LEU A 74 0.36 -14.90 -17.56
CA LEU A 74 -0.95 -14.78 -18.19
C LEU A 74 -1.99 -14.26 -17.17
N PRO A 75 -3.07 -13.60 -17.62
CA PRO A 75 -4.17 -13.19 -16.72
C PRO A 75 -4.71 -14.32 -15.85
N ALA A 76 -4.83 -15.55 -16.41
CA ALA A 76 -5.30 -16.72 -15.70
C ALA A 76 -4.40 -17.14 -14.53
N ASP A 77 -3.09 -16.84 -14.58
CA ASP A 77 -2.15 -17.12 -13.49
C ASP A 77 -2.43 -16.24 -12.25
N VAL A 78 -3.06 -15.10 -12.46
CA VAL A 78 -3.46 -14.16 -11.39
C VAL A 78 -4.89 -14.43 -10.92
N THR A 79 -5.84 -14.56 -11.86
CA THR A 79 -7.28 -14.64 -11.57
C THR A 79 -7.79 -16.05 -11.37
N GLY A 80 -7.04 -17.05 -11.83
CA GLY A 80 -7.50 -18.43 -11.88
C GLY A 80 -8.15 -18.80 -13.22
N THR A 81 -8.50 -20.06 -13.36
CA THR A 81 -9.00 -20.64 -14.61
C THR A 81 -10.03 -21.73 -14.37
N GLU A 82 -10.86 -22.04 -15.38
CA GLU A 82 -11.72 -23.23 -15.35
C GLU A 82 -10.94 -24.46 -15.85
N ILE A 83 -10.94 -25.51 -15.05
CA ILE A 83 -10.32 -26.80 -15.38
C ILE A 83 -11.42 -27.80 -15.68
N TYR A 84 -11.36 -28.42 -16.88
CA TYR A 84 -12.24 -29.50 -17.25
C TYR A 84 -11.85 -30.78 -16.51
N ARG A 85 -12.81 -31.36 -15.78
CA ARG A 85 -12.67 -32.70 -15.15
C ARG A 85 -13.36 -33.78 -15.98
N PRO A 86 -12.60 -34.60 -16.71
CA PRO A 86 -13.18 -35.62 -17.58
C PRO A 86 -14.07 -36.65 -16.85
N GLN A 87 -13.75 -36.92 -15.57
CA GLN A 87 -14.51 -37.87 -14.74
C GLN A 87 -15.92 -37.37 -14.39
N GLU A 88 -16.10 -36.06 -14.30
CA GLU A 88 -17.35 -35.41 -13.92
C GLU A 88 -18.07 -34.80 -15.15
N GLY A 89 -17.37 -34.69 -16.29
CA GLY A 89 -17.88 -34.02 -17.50
C GLY A 89 -18.18 -32.54 -17.31
N SER A 90 -17.52 -31.88 -16.33
CA SER A 90 -17.80 -30.51 -15.92
C SER A 90 -16.56 -29.68 -15.77
N PHE A 91 -16.73 -28.34 -15.87
CA PHE A 91 -15.69 -27.38 -15.59
C PHE A 91 -15.73 -26.94 -14.12
N HIS A 92 -14.58 -26.92 -13.48
CA HIS A 92 -14.41 -26.46 -12.12
C HIS A 92 -13.48 -25.24 -12.11
N PHE A 93 -13.91 -24.18 -11.44
CA PHE A 93 -13.07 -23.01 -11.26
C PHE A 93 -11.98 -23.32 -10.23
N GLN A 94 -10.73 -23.11 -10.64
CA GLN A 94 -9.58 -23.08 -9.75
C GLN A 94 -9.21 -21.62 -9.50
N ALA A 95 -9.40 -21.16 -8.26
CA ALA A 95 -9.08 -19.81 -7.85
C ALA A 95 -7.59 -19.52 -8.01
N GLY A 96 -7.28 -18.35 -8.52
CA GLY A 96 -5.92 -17.85 -8.62
C GLY A 96 -5.46 -17.16 -7.33
N PRO A 97 -4.20 -16.72 -7.30
CA PRO A 97 -3.59 -16.07 -6.13
C PRO A 97 -4.29 -14.77 -5.68
N VAL A 98 -5.05 -14.12 -6.53
CA VAL A 98 -5.81 -12.90 -6.19
C VAL A 98 -6.91 -13.15 -5.14
N PHE A 99 -7.31 -14.41 -4.92
CA PHE A 99 -8.33 -14.77 -3.93
C PHE A 99 -7.83 -14.87 -2.49
N HIS A 100 -6.66 -14.29 -2.19
CA HIS A 100 -6.12 -14.18 -0.84
C HIS A 100 -6.39 -12.79 -0.24
N ASN A 101 -6.35 -12.69 1.08
CA ASN A 101 -6.62 -11.43 1.79
C ASN A 101 -5.55 -10.36 1.55
N LEU A 102 -4.29 -10.76 1.59
CA LEU A 102 -3.14 -9.89 1.38
C LEU A 102 -2.34 -10.39 0.19
N VAL A 103 -2.28 -9.60 -0.84
CA VAL A 103 -1.58 -9.94 -2.09
C VAL A 103 -0.41 -8.99 -2.30
N LEU A 104 0.79 -9.55 -2.46
CA LEU A 104 1.95 -8.81 -2.95
C LEU A 104 2.08 -9.05 -4.46
N ALA A 105 1.82 -8.01 -5.24
CA ALA A 105 2.10 -7.97 -6.67
C ALA A 105 3.52 -7.39 -6.86
N ASP A 106 4.51 -8.29 -6.88
CA ASP A 106 5.92 -7.88 -6.91
C ASP A 106 6.37 -7.62 -8.33
N GLU A 107 6.96 -6.42 -8.59
CA GLU A 107 7.41 -5.92 -9.89
C GLU A 107 6.27 -5.88 -10.93
N ILE A 108 5.13 -5.26 -10.57
CA ILE A 108 3.91 -5.24 -11.41
C ILE A 108 4.17 -4.71 -12.84
N ASN A 109 5.13 -3.81 -13.00
CA ASN A 109 5.51 -3.23 -14.29
C ASN A 109 6.27 -4.20 -15.20
N ARG A 110 6.67 -5.40 -14.76
CA ARG A 110 7.31 -6.42 -15.61
C ARG A 110 6.33 -7.28 -16.39
N ALA A 111 5.08 -7.34 -16.00
CA ALA A 111 4.07 -8.13 -16.72
C ALA A 111 3.40 -7.33 -17.84
N PRO A 112 2.92 -8.03 -18.89
CA PRO A 112 2.16 -7.39 -19.97
C PRO A 112 0.92 -6.65 -19.46
N ALA A 113 0.49 -5.61 -20.18
CA ALA A 113 -0.64 -4.76 -19.81
C ALA A 113 -1.95 -5.53 -19.54
N LYS A 114 -2.17 -6.67 -20.20
CA LYS A 114 -3.35 -7.52 -19.98
C LYS A 114 -3.36 -8.15 -18.57
N VAL A 115 -2.19 -8.53 -18.06
CA VAL A 115 -2.05 -9.12 -16.72
C VAL A 115 -2.22 -8.04 -15.66
N GLN A 116 -1.58 -6.87 -15.87
CA GLN A 116 -1.77 -5.70 -15.01
C GLN A 116 -3.26 -5.33 -14.92
N SER A 117 -3.94 -5.25 -16.08
CA SER A 117 -5.38 -4.93 -16.14
C SER A 117 -6.24 -5.91 -15.37
N ALA A 118 -5.94 -7.21 -15.43
CA ALA A 118 -6.69 -8.24 -14.70
C ALA A 118 -6.60 -8.06 -13.17
N LEU A 119 -5.40 -7.79 -12.64
CA LEU A 119 -5.23 -7.49 -11.22
C LEU A 119 -5.96 -6.19 -10.83
N LEU A 120 -5.76 -5.13 -11.61
CA LEU A 120 -6.32 -3.81 -11.31
C LEU A 120 -7.86 -3.79 -11.45
N GLU A 121 -8.44 -4.60 -12.34
CA GLU A 121 -9.89 -4.81 -12.41
C GLU A 121 -10.38 -5.51 -11.14
N ALA A 122 -9.73 -6.59 -10.72
CA ALA A 122 -10.05 -7.31 -9.49
C ALA A 122 -9.99 -6.38 -8.26
N MET A 123 -8.99 -5.47 -8.19
CA MET A 123 -8.88 -4.45 -7.14
C MET A 123 -10.07 -3.48 -7.14
N GLY A 124 -10.49 -3.02 -8.32
CA GLY A 124 -11.56 -2.03 -8.44
C GLY A 124 -12.95 -2.60 -8.21
N GLU A 125 -13.20 -3.79 -8.72
CA GLU A 125 -14.54 -4.40 -8.72
C GLU A 125 -14.75 -5.39 -7.56
N ARG A 126 -13.69 -5.77 -6.84
CA ARG A 126 -13.69 -6.79 -5.77
C ARG A 126 -14.28 -8.14 -6.20
N GLN A 127 -14.16 -8.45 -7.46
CA GLN A 127 -14.62 -9.68 -8.06
C GLN A 127 -13.82 -10.01 -9.32
N VAL A 128 -13.88 -11.27 -9.73
CA VAL A 128 -13.25 -11.77 -10.95
C VAL A 128 -14.29 -12.53 -11.77
N THR A 129 -14.33 -12.29 -13.09
CA THR A 129 -15.21 -13.01 -14.00
C THR A 129 -14.40 -13.97 -14.87
N VAL A 130 -14.67 -15.29 -14.74
CA VAL A 130 -14.03 -16.36 -15.51
C VAL A 130 -15.11 -17.30 -16.06
N GLY A 131 -15.01 -17.67 -17.33
CA GLY A 131 -15.99 -18.56 -17.98
C GLY A 131 -17.44 -18.06 -17.94
N GLY A 132 -17.64 -16.73 -17.89
CA GLY A 132 -18.97 -16.12 -17.79
C GLY A 132 -19.59 -16.14 -16.38
N LYS A 133 -18.85 -16.61 -15.37
CA LYS A 133 -19.26 -16.59 -13.96
C LYS A 133 -18.42 -15.60 -13.17
N THR A 134 -19.09 -14.90 -12.26
CA THR A 134 -18.45 -13.92 -11.38
C THR A 134 -18.22 -14.51 -10.00
N TYR A 135 -16.99 -14.35 -9.51
CA TYR A 135 -16.53 -14.85 -8.21
C TYR A 135 -16.11 -13.67 -7.36
N PRO A 136 -16.72 -13.46 -6.18
CA PRO A 136 -16.33 -12.38 -5.28
C PRO A 136 -14.95 -12.65 -4.67
N LEU A 137 -14.17 -11.61 -4.46
CA LEU A 137 -12.94 -11.66 -3.67
C LEU A 137 -13.24 -11.59 -2.17
N PRO A 138 -12.28 -11.93 -1.29
CA PRO A 138 -12.44 -11.78 0.15
C PRO A 138 -12.80 -10.34 0.54
N ASP A 139 -13.65 -10.17 1.56
CA ASP A 139 -14.04 -8.84 2.06
C ASP A 139 -12.82 -8.04 2.56
N LEU A 140 -11.90 -8.71 3.28
CA LEU A 140 -10.59 -8.16 3.57
C LEU A 140 -9.67 -8.46 2.39
N PHE A 141 -9.46 -7.49 1.53
CA PHE A 141 -8.61 -7.61 0.35
C PHE A 141 -7.72 -6.40 0.19
N LEU A 142 -6.41 -6.59 0.36
CA LEU A 142 -5.39 -5.56 0.21
C LEU A 142 -4.31 -6.03 -0.75
N VAL A 143 -4.06 -5.24 -1.77
CA VAL A 143 -2.94 -5.43 -2.69
C VAL A 143 -1.86 -4.40 -2.39
N MET A 144 -0.64 -4.89 -2.17
CA MET A 144 0.57 -4.09 -2.23
C MET A 144 1.27 -4.42 -3.54
N ALA A 145 1.28 -3.48 -4.47
CA ALA A 145 2.08 -3.61 -5.69
C ALA A 145 3.44 -2.95 -5.50
N THR A 146 4.49 -3.54 -6.11
CA THR A 146 5.82 -2.92 -6.10
C THR A 146 6.27 -2.58 -7.51
N GLN A 147 7.04 -1.49 -7.62
CA GLN A 147 7.77 -1.10 -8.81
C GLN A 147 9.24 -0.86 -8.50
N ASN A 148 10.10 -1.15 -9.46
CA ASN A 148 11.51 -0.81 -9.40
C ASN A 148 11.79 0.31 -10.41
N PRO A 149 12.12 1.53 -9.96
CA PRO A 149 12.34 2.67 -10.85
C PRO A 149 13.63 2.55 -11.67
N ILE A 150 14.57 1.69 -11.25
CA ILE A 150 15.88 1.56 -11.90
C ILE A 150 15.80 0.64 -13.13
N GLU A 151 14.90 -0.34 -13.11
CA GLU A 151 14.73 -1.28 -14.20
C GLU A 151 13.78 -0.71 -15.26
N GLN A 152 14.33 -0.18 -16.34
CA GLN A 152 13.54 0.34 -17.48
C GLN A 152 13.40 -0.68 -18.61
N GLU A 153 14.41 -1.55 -18.82
CA GLU A 153 14.34 -2.57 -19.87
C GLU A 153 13.37 -3.71 -19.52
N GLY A 154 12.49 -4.05 -20.45
CA GLY A 154 11.51 -5.13 -20.27
C GLY A 154 10.34 -4.79 -19.31
N THR A 155 10.10 -3.50 -19.09
CA THR A 155 8.96 -3.04 -18.27
C THR A 155 7.85 -2.43 -19.13
N TYR A 156 6.63 -2.50 -18.61
CA TYR A 156 5.43 -1.92 -19.19
C TYR A 156 4.86 -0.91 -18.19
N PRO A 157 4.88 0.40 -18.49
CA PRO A 157 4.35 1.41 -17.60
C PRO A 157 2.86 1.17 -17.34
N LEU A 158 2.45 1.42 -16.10
CA LEU A 158 1.03 1.41 -15.74
C LEU A 158 0.36 2.68 -16.28
N PRO A 159 -0.74 2.58 -17.04
CA PRO A 159 -1.51 3.76 -17.45
C PRO A 159 -2.05 4.52 -16.23
N GLU A 160 -2.19 5.85 -16.34
CA GLU A 160 -2.62 6.74 -15.26
C GLU A 160 -4.00 6.35 -14.71
N ALA A 161 -4.95 5.95 -15.58
CA ALA A 161 -6.27 5.47 -15.18
C ALA A 161 -6.22 4.19 -14.33
N GLN A 162 -5.15 3.41 -14.45
CA GLN A 162 -4.90 2.22 -13.64
C GLN A 162 -4.21 2.57 -12.32
N LEU A 163 -3.25 3.50 -12.35
CA LEU A 163 -2.60 4.04 -11.16
C LEU A 163 -3.60 4.66 -10.18
N ASP A 164 -4.64 5.33 -10.68
CA ASP A 164 -5.70 5.95 -9.85
C ASP A 164 -6.52 4.94 -9.01
N ARG A 165 -6.35 3.62 -9.21
CA ARG A 165 -6.95 2.57 -8.37
C ARG A 165 -6.17 2.32 -7.08
N PHE A 166 -4.90 2.69 -7.02
CA PHE A 166 -4.15 2.67 -5.78
C PHE A 166 -4.54 3.85 -4.89
N LEU A 167 -4.72 3.58 -3.61
CA LEU A 167 -5.05 4.60 -2.62
C LEU A 167 -3.85 5.50 -2.36
N LEU A 168 -2.70 4.90 -2.16
CA LEU A 168 -1.40 5.56 -1.94
C LEU A 168 -0.35 5.04 -2.93
N HIS A 169 0.53 5.95 -3.36
CA HIS A 169 1.79 5.66 -4.04
C HIS A 169 2.94 6.18 -3.18
N VAL A 170 3.72 5.28 -2.62
CA VAL A 170 4.76 5.58 -1.64
C VAL A 170 6.14 5.34 -2.24
N PHE A 171 6.99 6.37 -2.23
CA PHE A 171 8.40 6.22 -2.49
C PHE A 171 9.14 5.80 -1.23
N ILE A 172 10.01 4.81 -1.37
CA ILE A 172 10.91 4.38 -0.30
C ILE A 172 12.35 4.54 -0.74
N ASP A 173 13.09 5.22 0.11
CA ASP A 173 14.52 5.48 -0.06
C ASP A 173 15.39 4.45 0.65
N TYR A 174 16.69 4.50 0.38
CA TYR A 174 17.67 3.71 1.11
C TYR A 174 17.64 4.07 2.60
N PRO A 175 17.82 3.08 3.48
CA PRO A 175 17.92 3.32 4.91
C PRO A 175 19.17 4.17 5.20
N SER A 176 19.14 4.93 6.30
CA SER A 176 20.31 5.61 6.80
C SER A 176 21.42 4.60 7.14
N SER A 177 22.69 5.01 7.10
CA SER A 177 23.83 4.15 7.43
C SER A 177 23.72 3.48 8.81
N GLU A 178 23.07 4.16 9.77
CA GLU A 178 22.80 3.59 11.10
C GLU A 178 21.76 2.47 11.03
N ASN A 179 20.66 2.68 10.29
CA ASN A 179 19.66 1.65 10.08
C ASN A 179 20.20 0.47 9.27
N GLU A 180 21.05 0.71 8.29
CA GLU A 180 21.71 -0.34 7.51
C GLU A 180 22.58 -1.24 8.40
N LEU A 181 23.33 -0.64 9.32
CA LEU A 181 24.09 -1.39 10.33
C LEU A 181 23.20 -2.25 11.24
N ARG A 182 22.03 -1.72 11.64
CA ARG A 182 21.03 -2.44 12.44
C ARG A 182 20.43 -3.60 11.66
N ILE A 183 20.12 -3.40 10.37
CA ILE A 183 19.60 -4.43 9.45
C ILE A 183 20.62 -5.57 9.33
N MET A 184 21.90 -5.26 9.06
CA MET A 184 22.95 -6.27 8.96
C MET A 184 23.05 -7.12 10.24
N ARG A 185 22.97 -6.48 11.41
CA ARG A 185 23.03 -7.18 12.71
C ARG A 185 21.81 -8.08 12.92
N LEU A 186 20.62 -7.59 12.53
CA LEU A 186 19.36 -8.35 12.63
C LEU A 186 19.40 -9.61 11.76
N VAL A 187 19.73 -9.47 10.47
CA VAL A 187 19.83 -10.60 9.52
C VAL A 187 20.85 -11.63 9.98
N ARG A 188 22.00 -11.18 10.48
CA ARG A 188 23.03 -12.10 11.05
C ARG A 188 22.51 -12.87 12.26
N LYS A 189 21.76 -12.23 13.15
CA LYS A 189 21.14 -12.86 14.31
C LYS A 189 20.08 -13.88 13.90
N GLU A 190 19.25 -13.57 12.92
CA GLU A 190 18.25 -14.49 12.36
C GLU A 190 18.92 -15.73 11.77
N ALA A 191 19.94 -15.58 10.94
CA ALA A 191 20.70 -16.70 10.35
C ALA A 191 21.35 -17.60 11.42
N LEU A 192 21.90 -17.02 12.48
CA LEU A 192 22.46 -17.79 13.60
C LEU A 192 21.39 -18.61 14.34
N ASN A 193 20.19 -18.02 14.54
CA ASN A 193 19.09 -18.72 15.18
C ASN A 193 18.57 -19.89 14.31
N GLU A 194 18.50 -19.72 13.00
CA GLU A 194 18.11 -20.77 12.05
C GLU A 194 19.10 -21.95 12.08
N ILE A 195 20.40 -21.67 12.07
CA ILE A 195 21.45 -22.71 12.17
C ILE A 195 21.35 -23.47 13.51
N GLN A 196 21.09 -22.76 14.61
CA GLN A 196 20.96 -23.39 15.92
C GLN A 196 19.72 -24.26 16.03
N SER A 197 18.60 -23.85 15.42
CA SER A 197 17.35 -24.62 15.38
C SER A 197 17.47 -25.85 14.50
N SER A 198 18.21 -25.79 13.38
CA SER A 198 18.41 -26.90 12.44
C SER A 198 19.42 -27.94 12.96
N THR A 199 20.38 -27.55 13.81
CA THR A 199 21.43 -28.47 14.33
C THR A 199 21.03 -29.24 15.59
N GLY A 200 19.80 -29.10 16.09
CA GLY A 200 19.24 -29.93 17.19
C GLY A 200 19.95 -29.77 18.54
N LYS A 201 20.90 -28.83 18.69
CA LYS A 201 21.56 -28.55 19.98
C LYS A 201 20.71 -27.55 20.78
N LYS A 202 19.66 -28.06 21.46
CA LYS A 202 19.12 -27.38 22.64
C LYS A 202 20.25 -27.38 23.71
N THR A 203 21.02 -26.32 23.75
CA THR A 203 21.85 -26.01 24.91
C THR A 203 20.92 -25.74 26.09
N LYS A 204 20.85 -26.71 27.02
CA LYS A 204 20.30 -26.53 28.37
C LYS A 204 21.18 -25.53 29.12
N ASN A 205 20.98 -24.23 28.92
CA ASN A 205 21.39 -23.19 29.87
C ASN A 205 21.04 -21.81 29.25
N SER A 206 19.82 -21.48 29.39
CA SER A 206 19.36 -20.12 29.64
C SER A 206 17.86 -20.21 29.92
N ASN A 207 17.50 -20.07 31.19
CA ASN A 207 16.16 -19.67 31.61
C ASN A 207 15.91 -18.21 31.12
N VAL A 208 15.90 -18.03 29.84
CA VAL A 208 15.14 -16.99 29.17
C VAL A 208 14.07 -17.79 28.45
N SER A 209 12.91 -17.89 29.08
CA SER A 209 11.69 -18.27 28.43
C SER A 209 11.68 -17.58 27.07
N ALA A 210 11.87 -18.35 25.99
CA ALA A 210 11.29 -18.03 24.73
C ALA A 210 9.77 -18.10 24.98
N GLU A 211 9.23 -17.07 25.58
CA GLU A 211 7.87 -16.64 25.28
C GLU A 211 7.89 -16.46 23.75
N LYS A 212 7.50 -17.50 23.00
CA LYS A 212 6.62 -17.30 21.89
C LYS A 212 5.49 -16.47 22.52
N SER A 213 5.63 -15.15 22.49
CA SER A 213 4.45 -14.33 22.59
C SER A 213 3.58 -14.89 21.48
N GLU A 214 2.50 -15.54 21.85
CA GLU A 214 1.32 -15.68 21.04
C GLU A 214 0.92 -14.23 20.79
N ALA A 215 1.59 -13.60 19.83
CA ALA A 215 1.19 -12.33 19.30
C ALA A 215 -0.16 -12.67 18.66
N GLN A 216 -1.21 -12.38 19.42
CA GLN A 216 -2.59 -12.60 19.02
C GLN A 216 -2.72 -11.98 17.62
N SER A 217 -2.90 -12.83 16.60
CA SER A 217 -3.14 -12.34 15.24
C SER A 217 -4.41 -11.49 15.30
N ILE A 218 -4.38 -10.34 14.63
CA ILE A 218 -5.52 -9.45 14.56
C ILE A 218 -6.54 -10.08 13.61
N SER A 219 -7.72 -10.41 14.13
CA SER A 219 -8.78 -10.97 13.29
C SER A 219 -9.34 -9.94 12.30
N ALA A 220 -9.88 -10.39 11.18
CA ALA A 220 -10.57 -9.52 10.22
C ALA A 220 -11.70 -8.70 10.88
N ALA A 221 -12.41 -9.26 11.87
CA ALA A 221 -13.44 -8.55 12.62
C ALA A 221 -12.90 -7.30 13.34
N TYR A 222 -11.71 -7.39 13.96
CA TYR A 222 -11.05 -6.25 14.59
C TYR A 222 -10.68 -5.15 13.57
N ILE A 223 -10.28 -5.54 12.37
CA ILE A 223 -9.97 -4.58 11.29
C ILE A 223 -11.25 -3.85 10.86
N TYR A 224 -12.38 -4.55 10.72
CA TYR A 224 -13.66 -3.91 10.37
C TYR A 224 -14.17 -2.99 11.48
N GLU A 225 -14.03 -3.36 12.75
CA GLU A 225 -14.37 -2.48 13.87
C GLU A 225 -13.50 -1.22 13.87
N ALA A 226 -12.19 -1.35 13.64
CA ALA A 226 -11.28 -0.21 13.52
C ALA A 226 -11.63 0.69 12.34
N ARG A 227 -11.97 0.13 11.16
CA ARG A 227 -12.48 0.89 10.01
C ARG A 227 -13.73 1.70 10.34
N ASN A 228 -14.65 1.12 11.13
CA ASN A 228 -15.84 1.82 11.58
C ASN A 228 -15.53 2.98 12.56
N GLU A 229 -14.51 2.83 13.43
CA GLU A 229 -14.03 3.93 14.27
C GLU A 229 -13.38 5.03 13.42
N VAL A 230 -12.51 4.66 12.47
CA VAL A 230 -11.86 5.58 11.54
C VAL A 230 -12.88 6.42 10.77
N LEU A 231 -13.95 5.82 10.24
CA LEU A 231 -15.00 6.55 9.52
C LEU A 231 -15.75 7.56 10.41
N LYS A 232 -15.75 7.39 11.73
CA LYS A 232 -16.36 8.32 12.69
C LYS A 232 -15.42 9.45 13.13
N THR A 233 -14.12 9.38 12.80
CA THR A 233 -13.17 10.46 13.08
C THR A 233 -13.69 11.76 12.47
N TYR A 234 -13.82 12.79 13.28
CA TYR A 234 -14.42 14.06 12.86
C TYR A 234 -13.51 14.83 11.89
N MET A 235 -14.10 15.42 10.87
CA MET A 235 -13.43 16.39 10.01
C MET A 235 -14.30 17.66 9.99
N SER A 236 -13.73 18.81 10.35
CA SER A 236 -14.49 20.06 10.35
C SER A 236 -14.78 20.52 8.91
N PRO A 237 -15.85 21.32 8.71
CA PRO A 237 -16.16 21.86 7.37
C PRO A 237 -15.01 22.67 6.77
N GLU A 238 -14.18 23.31 7.59
CA GLU A 238 -13.00 24.06 7.16
C GLU A 238 -11.93 23.13 6.60
N ILE A 239 -11.68 22.00 7.30
CA ILE A 239 -10.73 20.97 6.84
C ILE A 239 -11.26 20.26 5.59
N GLU A 240 -12.57 19.97 5.52
CA GLU A 240 -13.16 19.39 4.31
C GLU A 240 -12.98 20.34 3.11
N ARG A 241 -13.18 21.65 3.32
CA ARG A 241 -12.95 22.65 2.28
C ARG A 241 -11.49 22.73 1.89
N TYR A 242 -10.56 22.71 2.85
CA TYR A 242 -9.13 22.70 2.58
C TYR A 242 -8.70 21.49 1.74
N LEU A 243 -9.21 20.30 2.07
CA LEU A 243 -9.01 19.09 1.25
C LEU A 243 -9.49 19.31 -0.20
N VAL A 244 -10.70 19.84 -0.38
CA VAL A 244 -11.27 20.08 -1.71
C VAL A 244 -10.46 21.12 -2.48
N GLU A 245 -9.98 22.18 -1.82
CA GLU A 245 -9.12 23.21 -2.42
C GLU A 245 -7.76 22.64 -2.88
N ILE A 246 -7.13 21.74 -2.11
CA ILE A 246 -5.91 21.04 -2.54
C ILE A 246 -6.17 20.29 -3.86
N ILE A 247 -7.27 19.56 -3.96
CA ILE A 247 -7.63 18.83 -5.19
C ILE A 247 -8.01 19.78 -6.33
N ALA A 248 -8.75 20.86 -6.04
CA ALA A 248 -9.13 21.88 -7.03
C ALA A 248 -7.90 22.57 -7.63
N ALA A 249 -6.88 22.83 -6.82
CA ALA A 249 -5.63 23.42 -7.28
C ALA A 249 -4.90 22.54 -8.32
N THR A 250 -5.10 21.22 -8.29
CA THR A 250 -4.56 20.35 -9.35
C THR A 250 -5.34 20.44 -10.67
N ARG A 251 -6.64 20.81 -10.64
CA ARG A 251 -7.55 20.81 -11.79
C ARG A 251 -7.69 22.16 -12.48
N THR A 252 -7.57 23.22 -11.70
CA THR A 252 -7.69 24.61 -12.14
C THR A 252 -6.53 25.43 -11.55
N PRO A 253 -5.27 25.03 -11.86
CA PRO A 253 -4.09 25.63 -11.23
C PRO A 253 -3.95 27.13 -11.52
N GLU A 254 -4.51 27.62 -12.66
CA GLU A 254 -4.53 29.02 -13.05
C GLU A 254 -5.26 29.95 -12.07
N LYS A 255 -6.14 29.39 -11.22
CA LYS A 255 -6.80 30.16 -10.16
C LYS A 255 -5.92 30.44 -8.96
N TYR A 256 -4.84 29.67 -8.82
CA TYR A 256 -3.93 29.74 -7.68
C TYR A 256 -2.60 30.41 -8.05
N SER A 257 -2.03 30.08 -9.20
CA SER A 257 -0.79 30.65 -9.68
C SER A 257 -0.55 30.33 -11.15
N ASP A 258 -0.03 31.32 -11.91
CA ASP A 258 0.43 31.12 -13.28
C ASP A 258 1.58 30.09 -13.36
N ASP A 259 2.42 30.04 -12.34
CA ASP A 259 3.51 29.05 -12.23
C ASP A 259 2.94 27.63 -12.12
N LEU A 260 1.91 27.41 -11.29
CA LEU A 260 1.25 26.10 -11.21
C LEU A 260 0.53 25.72 -12.52
N ALA A 261 -0.11 26.68 -13.18
CA ALA A 261 -0.79 26.43 -14.44
C ALA A 261 0.15 25.94 -15.55
N ARG A 262 1.41 26.40 -15.53
CA ARG A 262 2.46 25.98 -16.45
C ARG A 262 2.96 24.56 -16.19
N LEU A 263 2.89 24.10 -14.94
CA LEU A 263 3.49 22.83 -14.51
C LEU A 263 2.55 21.62 -14.58
N ILE A 264 1.23 21.83 -14.64
CA ILE A 264 0.23 20.75 -14.57
C ILE A 264 -0.54 20.66 -15.90
N THR A 265 -0.47 19.48 -16.53
CA THR A 265 -1.29 19.16 -17.71
C THR A 265 -2.64 18.57 -17.31
N TRP A 266 -2.67 17.71 -16.28
CA TRP A 266 -3.89 17.04 -15.83
C TRP A 266 -3.91 16.88 -14.32
N GLY A 267 -5.05 17.20 -13.71
CA GLY A 267 -5.24 17.14 -12.26
C GLY A 267 -5.94 15.87 -11.78
N ALA A 268 -5.96 15.69 -10.47
CA ALA A 268 -6.48 14.51 -9.81
C ALA A 268 -7.99 14.29 -10.03
N SER A 269 -8.40 13.03 -10.19
CA SER A 269 -9.79 12.61 -10.26
C SER A 269 -10.53 12.76 -8.91
N PRO A 270 -11.87 12.62 -8.84
CA PRO A 270 -12.58 12.58 -7.56
C PRO A 270 -12.13 11.47 -6.61
N ARG A 271 -11.47 10.41 -7.11
CA ARG A 271 -10.84 9.39 -6.27
C ARG A 271 -9.74 9.96 -5.39
N GLY A 272 -9.03 11.00 -5.85
CA GLY A 272 -8.05 11.71 -5.04
C GLY A 272 -8.65 12.34 -3.78
N SER A 273 -9.82 13.00 -3.89
CA SER A 273 -10.53 13.55 -2.73
C SER A 273 -10.95 12.47 -1.75
N LEU A 274 -11.55 11.37 -2.25
CA LEU A 274 -11.97 10.24 -1.41
C LEU A 274 -10.79 9.53 -0.75
N ALA A 275 -9.67 9.43 -1.47
CA ALA A 275 -8.45 8.82 -0.92
C ALA A 275 -7.88 9.69 0.21
N LEU A 276 -7.79 11.00 0.00
CA LEU A 276 -7.22 11.91 0.99
C LEU A 276 -8.12 11.97 2.26
N ASP A 277 -9.46 11.99 2.12
CA ASP A 277 -10.40 11.93 3.24
C ASP A 277 -10.20 10.67 4.08
N ARG A 278 -10.22 9.50 3.44
CA ARG A 278 -10.08 8.21 4.13
C ARG A 278 -8.72 8.05 4.81
N CYS A 279 -7.66 8.42 4.13
CA CYS A 279 -6.31 8.31 4.66
C CYS A 279 -6.07 9.29 5.83
N ALA A 280 -6.57 10.52 5.75
CA ALA A 280 -6.44 11.50 6.80
C ALA A 280 -7.18 11.08 8.10
N ARG A 281 -8.40 10.53 7.97
CA ARG A 281 -9.13 9.97 9.11
C ARG A 281 -8.39 8.78 9.72
N ALA A 282 -7.86 7.87 8.89
CA ALA A 282 -7.08 6.73 9.35
C ALA A 282 -5.81 7.18 10.09
N ARG A 283 -5.12 8.20 9.57
CA ARG A 283 -3.93 8.77 10.21
C ARG A 283 -4.28 9.42 11.55
N ALA A 284 -5.31 10.27 11.59
CA ALA A 284 -5.75 10.91 12.82
C ALA A 284 -6.08 9.87 13.92
N TRP A 285 -6.79 8.80 13.54
CA TRP A 285 -7.13 7.71 14.45
C TRP A 285 -5.88 6.98 14.97
N LEU A 286 -4.91 6.66 14.12
CA LEU A 286 -3.63 6.06 14.51
C LEU A 286 -2.83 6.96 15.46
N TYR A 287 -2.98 8.28 15.35
CA TYR A 287 -2.36 9.27 16.25
C TYR A 287 -3.23 9.64 17.46
N GLU A 288 -4.18 8.76 17.83
CA GLU A 288 -5.01 8.90 19.02
C GLU A 288 -5.91 10.15 19.02
N ARG A 289 -6.26 10.67 17.84
CA ARG A 289 -7.14 11.83 17.70
C ARG A 289 -8.49 11.41 17.13
N ASP A 290 -9.55 12.02 17.63
CA ASP A 290 -10.93 11.88 17.16
C ASP A 290 -11.30 12.92 16.09
N PHE A 291 -10.33 13.74 15.68
CA PHE A 291 -10.47 14.74 14.62
C PHE A 291 -9.24 14.81 13.71
N VAL A 292 -9.49 15.21 12.46
CA VAL A 292 -8.46 15.42 11.43
C VAL A 292 -7.91 16.85 11.53
N THR A 293 -6.61 16.99 11.33
CA THR A 293 -5.90 18.29 11.29
C THR A 293 -5.39 18.60 9.88
N PRO A 294 -5.05 19.85 9.56
CA PRO A 294 -4.40 20.20 8.30
C PRO A 294 -3.12 19.40 8.02
N GLU A 295 -2.34 19.11 9.06
CA GLU A 295 -1.09 18.35 8.96
C GLU A 295 -1.33 16.91 8.48
N ASP A 296 -2.49 16.31 8.83
CA ASP A 296 -2.83 14.97 8.33
C ASP A 296 -3.00 14.98 6.80
N LEU A 297 -3.64 16.02 6.28
CA LEU A 297 -3.80 16.18 4.84
C LEU A 297 -2.46 16.46 4.16
N GLN A 298 -1.68 17.40 4.70
CA GLN A 298 -0.39 17.80 4.12
C GLN A 298 0.59 16.63 4.03
N ASP A 299 0.70 15.82 5.10
CA ASP A 299 1.61 14.67 5.17
C ASP A 299 1.25 13.55 4.17
N LEU A 300 -0.05 13.42 3.85
CA LEU A 300 -0.56 12.39 2.95
C LEU A 300 -0.70 12.84 1.50
N THR A 301 -0.74 14.15 1.24
CA THR A 301 -1.03 14.71 -0.09
C THR A 301 -0.05 14.19 -1.14
N GLY A 302 1.26 14.10 -0.84
CA GLY A 302 2.26 13.54 -1.75
C GLY A 302 1.94 12.10 -2.13
N ASP A 303 1.71 11.25 -1.14
CA ASP A 303 1.44 9.82 -1.37
C ASP A 303 0.09 9.56 -2.05
N VAL A 304 -0.89 10.47 -1.87
CA VAL A 304 -2.21 10.38 -2.52
C VAL A 304 -2.20 10.93 -3.94
N LEU A 305 -1.50 12.02 -4.22
CA LEU A 305 -1.64 12.77 -5.47
C LEU A 305 -0.53 12.52 -6.49
N ARG A 306 0.64 12.05 -6.09
CA ARG A 306 1.80 11.85 -6.97
C ARG A 306 1.49 11.06 -8.23
N HIS A 307 0.65 10.04 -8.16
CA HIS A 307 0.24 9.21 -9.30
C HIS A 307 -1.08 9.65 -9.95
N ARG A 308 -1.60 10.83 -9.59
CA ARG A 308 -2.86 11.40 -10.07
C ARG A 308 -2.71 12.74 -10.77
N ILE A 309 -1.51 13.32 -10.71
CA ILE A 309 -1.16 14.55 -11.40
C ILE A 309 -0.27 14.19 -12.58
N ILE A 310 -0.57 14.72 -13.76
CA ILE A 310 0.29 14.62 -14.93
C ILE A 310 0.96 15.97 -15.11
N GLU A 311 2.26 15.94 -15.07
CA GLU A 311 3.12 17.11 -15.29
C GLU A 311 3.05 17.59 -16.73
N SER A 312 3.38 18.83 -16.94
CA SER A 312 3.56 19.36 -18.29
C SER A 312 4.92 18.97 -18.83
N TYR A 313 5.06 18.99 -20.15
CA TYR A 313 6.35 18.79 -20.82
C TYR A 313 7.39 19.84 -20.36
N GLU A 314 6.93 21.06 -20.01
CA GLU A 314 7.79 22.12 -19.51
C GLU A 314 8.33 21.77 -18.11
N ALA A 315 7.49 21.25 -17.22
CA ALA A 315 7.92 20.77 -15.90
C ALA A 315 8.96 19.64 -16.02
N GLU A 316 8.69 18.66 -16.88
CA GLU A 316 9.61 17.55 -17.14
C GLU A 316 10.97 18.05 -17.67
N SER A 317 10.94 18.99 -18.63
CA SER A 317 12.14 19.59 -19.21
C SER A 317 12.97 20.39 -18.19
N ASP A 318 12.30 21.05 -17.24
CA ASP A 318 12.93 21.80 -16.15
C ASP A 318 13.38 20.90 -14.98
N GLY A 319 13.11 19.59 -15.04
CA GLY A 319 13.44 18.62 -14.00
C GLY A 319 12.61 18.78 -12.72
N ILE A 320 11.42 19.39 -12.84
CA ILE A 320 10.46 19.58 -11.73
C ILE A 320 9.65 18.29 -11.60
N THR A 321 9.68 17.70 -10.41
CA THR A 321 8.97 16.45 -10.10
C THR A 321 7.53 16.72 -9.67
N THR A 322 6.67 15.69 -9.74
CA THR A 322 5.29 15.79 -9.20
C THR A 322 5.30 16.16 -7.71
N ASP A 323 6.26 15.70 -6.92
CA ASP A 323 6.38 16.08 -5.51
C ASP A 323 6.72 17.56 -5.33
N ASP A 324 7.52 18.16 -6.23
CA ASP A 324 7.77 19.60 -6.23
C ASP A 324 6.50 20.40 -6.58
N VAL A 325 5.71 19.89 -7.55
CA VAL A 325 4.41 20.47 -7.91
C VAL A 325 3.45 20.42 -6.72
N ILE A 326 3.38 19.28 -6.03
CA ILE A 326 2.53 19.11 -4.83
C ILE A 326 2.96 20.07 -3.72
N THR A 327 4.27 20.23 -3.51
CA THR A 327 4.81 21.18 -2.53
C THR A 327 4.36 22.61 -2.85
N LYS A 328 4.40 23.02 -4.11
CA LYS A 328 3.90 24.32 -4.57
C LYS A 328 2.39 24.46 -4.36
N ILE A 329 1.59 23.42 -4.64
CA ILE A 329 0.14 23.42 -4.38
C ILE A 329 -0.12 23.71 -2.90
N LEU A 330 0.53 22.95 -2.00
CA LEU A 330 0.37 23.14 -0.55
C LEU A 330 0.79 24.54 -0.07
N ALA A 331 1.75 25.16 -0.74
CA ALA A 331 2.17 26.53 -0.42
C ALA A 331 1.15 27.60 -0.87
N HIS A 332 0.33 27.32 -1.89
CA HIS A 332 -0.64 28.29 -2.43
C HIS A 332 -2.04 28.12 -1.85
N VAL A 333 -2.40 26.94 -1.36
CA VAL A 333 -3.72 26.69 -0.75
C VAL A 333 -3.67 27.13 0.71
N ALA A 334 -4.56 28.06 1.07
CA ALA A 334 -4.61 28.61 2.42
C ALA A 334 -5.01 27.54 3.44
N VAL A 335 -4.21 27.40 4.48
CA VAL A 335 -4.52 26.52 5.62
C VAL A 335 -5.59 27.17 6.48
N PRO A 336 -6.66 26.45 6.91
CA PRO A 336 -7.74 26.99 7.71
C PRO A 336 -7.32 27.31 9.16
#